data_f40b551ac3eb665f6e67221d9ef9788c
#
_entry.id   f40b551ac3eb665f6e67221d9ef9788c
#
_cell.length_a   1.000
_cell.length_b   1.000
_cell.length_c   1.000
_cell.angle_alpha   90.00
_cell.angle_beta   90.00
_cell.angle_gamma   90.00
#
_symmetry.space_group_name_H-M   'P 1'
#
loop_
_entity.id
_entity.type
_entity.pdbx_description
1 polymer ?
#
loop_
_entity_poly.entity_id
_entity_poly.type
_entity_poly.pdbx_seq_one_letter_code
_entity_poly.pdbx_strand_id
1 'polypeptide(L)'
;MKIAGINAGIIASGGGTDANAVMSAYKIGVMHELADLKLISTKIGAGCLEKADNNKVKHVVIECKAKQEVPDFNRRLRQYVKENNIQLIILAGCVWEIYPIEEVLMINIHPADTLKYGGRHMYGLKVHERVLSDIMDVIYREIKKPEDDFETYVTVHEVGFPIDQGPVIMRAPVKIPGEIIKALNSGTISLKEAAERLQKHVLEYEWIFLPAGTRAAARKILDKKK
;
A
#
# COMPACT_ATOMS: atom_id res chain seq x y z
N MET A 1 14.27 -0.35 30.20
CA MET A 1 14.97 0.27 29.05
C MET A 1 13.93 0.57 27.98
N LYS A 2 13.74 1.85 27.57
CA LYS A 2 12.96 2.14 26.36
C LYS A 2 13.75 1.56 25.18
N ILE A 3 13.16 0.61 24.47
CA ILE A 3 13.72 0.15 23.19
C ILE A 3 13.76 1.41 22.29
N ALA A 4 14.94 1.77 21.80
CA ALA A 4 15.06 2.86 20.86
C ALA A 4 14.26 2.47 19.60
N GLY A 5 13.16 3.17 19.35
CA GLY A 5 12.33 2.95 18.16
C GLY A 5 13.08 3.31 16.88
N ILE A 6 12.53 2.92 15.74
CA ILE A 6 13.08 3.27 14.41
C ILE A 6 12.42 4.52 13.84
N ASN A 7 13.13 5.20 12.94
CA ASN A 7 12.55 6.29 12.15
C ASN A 7 11.94 5.72 10.86
N ALA A 8 10.73 6.14 10.54
CA ALA A 8 10.02 5.70 9.35
C ALA A 8 9.59 6.87 8.46
N GLY A 9 9.50 6.61 7.17
CA GLY A 9 8.99 7.55 6.17
C GLY A 9 7.86 6.94 5.36
N ILE A 10 6.74 7.65 5.21
CA ILE A 10 5.65 7.28 4.31
C ILE A 10 5.84 8.03 3.00
N ILE A 11 5.74 7.35 1.87
CA ILE A 11 5.74 7.99 0.54
C ILE A 11 4.34 7.92 -0.06
N ALA A 12 3.79 9.09 -0.43
CA ALA A 12 2.47 9.19 -1.04
C ALA A 12 2.45 10.24 -2.16
N SER A 13 1.57 10.07 -3.14
CA SER A 13 1.46 10.95 -4.32
C SER A 13 0.11 11.66 -4.44
N GLY A 14 -0.92 11.21 -3.74
CA GLY A 14 -2.30 11.65 -3.95
C GLY A 14 -3.05 12.00 -2.67
N GLY A 15 -4.29 11.54 -2.57
CA GLY A 15 -5.17 11.79 -1.43
C GLY A 15 -4.65 11.26 -0.09
N GLY A 16 -3.84 10.19 -0.11
CA GLY A 16 -3.14 9.66 1.06
C GLY A 16 -4.06 9.03 2.10
N THR A 17 -5.06 8.26 1.69
CA THR A 17 -5.95 7.54 2.62
C THR A 17 -5.20 6.47 3.41
N ASP A 18 -4.36 5.68 2.74
CA ASP A 18 -3.51 4.67 3.38
C ASP A 18 -2.43 5.32 4.25
N ALA A 19 -1.82 6.40 3.76
CA ALA A 19 -0.88 7.19 4.56
C ALA A 19 -1.56 7.73 5.83
N ASN A 20 -2.81 8.21 5.72
CA ASN A 20 -3.59 8.67 6.87
C ASN A 20 -3.83 7.58 7.89
N ALA A 21 -4.13 6.34 7.47
CA ALA A 21 -4.32 5.22 8.40
C ALA A 21 -3.06 4.96 9.24
N VAL A 22 -1.88 4.97 8.61
CA VAL A 22 -0.59 4.83 9.31
C VAL A 22 -0.33 6.02 10.25
N MET A 23 -0.52 7.26 9.77
CA MET A 23 -0.30 8.47 10.56
C MET A 23 -1.26 8.56 11.77
N SER A 24 -2.52 8.18 11.58
CA SER A 24 -3.51 8.14 12.67
C SER A 24 -3.14 7.10 13.73
N ALA A 25 -2.72 5.91 13.33
CA ALA A 25 -2.24 4.88 14.23
C ALA A 25 -0.98 5.32 15.01
N TYR A 26 -0.06 6.04 14.35
CA TYR A 26 1.10 6.63 15.00
C TYR A 26 0.70 7.69 16.03
N LYS A 27 -0.21 8.62 15.66
CA LYS A 27 -0.71 9.70 16.52
C LYS A 27 -1.34 9.20 17.81
N ILE A 28 -2.12 8.11 17.76
CA ILE A 28 -2.75 7.52 18.95
C ILE A 28 -1.80 6.62 19.74
N GLY A 29 -0.54 6.51 19.34
CA GLY A 29 0.51 5.85 20.11
C GLY A 29 0.51 4.32 20.04
N VAL A 30 -0.19 3.68 19.09
CA VAL A 30 -0.18 2.20 18.96
C VAL A 30 1.04 1.67 18.19
N MET A 31 1.86 2.55 17.61
CA MET A 31 3.08 2.19 16.88
C MET A 31 4.33 2.40 17.75
N HIS A 32 4.44 1.65 18.82
CA HIS A 32 5.54 1.77 19.80
C HIS A 32 6.93 1.46 19.23
N GLU A 33 6.97 0.78 18.10
CA GLU A 33 8.17 0.44 17.38
C GLU A 33 8.80 1.66 16.66
N LEU A 34 8.03 2.73 16.45
CA LEU A 34 8.49 3.95 15.77
C LEU A 34 8.89 5.03 16.77
N ALA A 35 10.11 5.56 16.61
CA ALA A 35 10.60 6.74 17.32
C ALA A 35 10.10 8.02 16.64
N ASP A 36 10.12 8.04 15.31
CA ASP A 36 9.66 9.17 14.50
C ASP A 36 9.00 8.68 13.19
N LEU A 37 8.02 9.45 12.71
CA LEU A 37 7.32 9.20 11.46
C LEU A 37 7.28 10.49 10.65
N LYS A 38 7.63 10.42 9.37
CA LYS A 38 7.57 11.52 8.42
C LYS A 38 6.77 11.16 7.19
N LEU A 39 6.06 12.12 6.61
CA LEU A 39 5.46 11.99 5.29
C LEU A 39 6.37 12.61 4.22
N ILE A 40 6.56 11.91 3.13
CA ILE A 40 7.26 12.36 1.93
C ILE A 40 6.23 12.38 0.80
N SER A 41 5.77 13.57 0.42
CA SER A 41 4.87 13.72 -0.73
C SER A 41 5.68 13.85 -2.02
N THR A 42 5.24 13.17 -3.08
CA THR A 42 5.85 13.33 -4.42
C THR A 42 5.21 14.45 -5.23
N LYS A 43 4.20 15.15 -4.67
CA LYS A 43 3.45 16.20 -5.35
C LYS A 43 3.12 17.35 -4.41
N ILE A 44 3.31 18.57 -4.89
CA ILE A 44 2.87 19.79 -4.20
C ILE A 44 1.33 19.83 -4.14
N GLY A 45 0.77 20.23 -3.00
CA GLY A 45 -0.68 20.35 -2.82
C GLY A 45 -1.44 19.01 -2.80
N ALA A 46 -0.75 17.88 -2.66
CA ALA A 46 -1.40 16.59 -2.51
C ALA A 46 -2.19 16.50 -1.19
N GLY A 47 -3.37 15.88 -1.22
CA GLY A 47 -4.24 15.75 -0.03
C GLY A 47 -3.61 14.99 1.15
N CYS A 48 -2.54 14.22 0.91
CA CYS A 48 -1.77 13.58 1.99
C CYS A 48 -1.07 14.60 2.90
N LEU A 49 -0.73 15.81 2.42
CA LEU A 49 -0.08 16.86 3.20
C LEU A 49 -1.01 17.40 4.30
N GLU A 50 -2.26 17.74 3.94
CA GLU A 50 -3.29 18.15 4.92
C GLU A 50 -3.52 17.05 5.98
N LYS A 51 -3.53 15.78 5.55
CA LYS A 51 -3.67 14.67 6.49
C LYS A 51 -2.48 14.54 7.43
N ALA A 52 -1.27 14.85 6.96
CA ALA A 52 -0.08 14.90 7.82
C ALA A 52 -0.18 16.00 8.87
N ASP A 53 -0.63 17.19 8.48
CA ASP A 53 -0.87 18.32 9.41
C ASP A 53 -1.91 17.94 10.49
N ASN A 54 -3.04 17.36 10.06
CA ASN A 54 -4.10 16.91 10.97
C ASN A 54 -3.62 15.84 11.96
N ASN A 55 -2.65 15.01 11.56
CA ASN A 55 -2.03 14.00 12.40
C ASN A 55 -0.77 14.50 13.15
N LYS A 56 -0.36 15.74 12.94
CA LYS A 56 0.88 16.32 13.50
C LYS A 56 2.14 15.56 13.10
N VAL A 57 2.14 14.99 11.90
CA VAL A 57 3.27 14.30 11.30
C VAL A 57 4.05 15.28 10.42
N LYS A 58 5.35 15.41 10.66
CA LYS A 58 6.22 16.26 9.83
C LYS A 58 6.24 15.75 8.40
N HIS A 59 6.19 16.67 7.44
CA HIS A 59 6.20 16.29 6.04
C HIS A 59 7.19 17.11 5.21
N VAL A 60 7.55 16.57 4.06
CA VAL A 60 8.36 17.19 3.03
C VAL A 60 7.79 16.88 1.66
N VAL A 61 8.02 17.75 0.69
CA VAL A 61 7.73 17.49 -0.72
C VAL A 61 9.05 17.24 -1.45
N ILE A 62 9.21 16.03 -1.98
CA ILE A 62 10.26 15.67 -2.93
C ILE A 62 9.54 15.41 -4.25
N GLU A 63 9.36 16.46 -5.04
CA GLU A 63 8.48 16.44 -6.20
C GLU A 63 9.04 15.55 -7.32
N CYS A 64 8.13 14.78 -7.98
CA CYS A 64 8.37 14.06 -9.20
C CYS A 64 7.14 14.24 -10.11
N LYS A 65 7.31 14.93 -11.24
CA LYS A 65 6.21 15.30 -12.14
C LYS A 65 6.11 14.40 -13.36
N ALA A 66 7.24 13.79 -13.75
CA ALA A 66 7.32 13.05 -14.99
C ALA A 66 8.29 11.87 -14.87
N LYS A 67 8.09 10.88 -15.73
CA LYS A 67 8.87 9.63 -15.71
C LYS A 67 10.38 9.85 -15.87
N GLN A 68 10.78 10.84 -16.66
CA GLN A 68 12.20 11.19 -16.83
C GLN A 68 12.86 11.76 -15.57
N GLU A 69 12.08 12.24 -14.61
CA GLU A 69 12.58 12.77 -13.33
C GLU A 69 12.78 11.68 -12.26
N VAL A 70 12.30 10.45 -12.48
CA VAL A 70 12.38 9.35 -11.52
C VAL A 70 13.81 9.07 -11.02
N PRO A 71 14.87 9.08 -11.83
CA PRO A 71 16.22 8.89 -11.35
C PRO A 71 16.68 10.01 -10.39
N ASP A 72 16.41 11.29 -10.70
CA ASP A 72 16.76 12.42 -9.84
C ASP A 72 15.91 12.43 -8.57
N PHE A 73 14.61 12.13 -8.68
CA PHE A 73 13.73 11.96 -7.55
C PHE A 73 14.27 10.90 -6.57
N ASN A 74 14.66 9.72 -7.06
CA ASN A 74 15.23 8.66 -6.23
C ASN A 74 16.56 9.06 -5.59
N ARG A 75 17.40 9.86 -6.27
CA ARG A 75 18.63 10.43 -5.72
C ARG A 75 18.33 11.35 -4.53
N ARG A 76 17.38 12.29 -4.68
CA ARG A 76 16.97 13.23 -3.63
C ARG A 76 16.29 12.50 -2.47
N LEU A 77 15.45 11.49 -2.77
CA LEU A 77 14.83 10.64 -1.77
C LEU A 77 15.86 9.92 -0.92
N ARG A 78 16.87 9.30 -1.54
CA ARG A 78 17.98 8.61 -0.83
C ARG A 78 18.74 9.55 0.08
N GLN A 79 19.04 10.76 -0.39
CA GLN A 79 19.69 11.77 0.42
C GLN A 79 18.84 12.12 1.65
N TYR A 80 17.55 12.42 1.47
CA TYR A 80 16.61 12.73 2.56
C TYR A 80 16.49 11.60 3.57
N VAL A 81 16.40 10.36 3.09
CA VAL A 81 16.34 9.15 3.93
C VAL A 81 17.57 9.04 4.82
N LYS A 82 18.78 9.26 4.25
CA LYS A 82 20.04 9.23 4.98
C LYS A 82 20.13 10.35 6.02
N GLU A 83 19.81 11.59 5.65
CA GLU A 83 19.86 12.76 6.54
C GLU A 83 18.89 12.64 7.73
N ASN A 84 17.80 11.93 7.56
CA ASN A 84 16.79 11.72 8.60
C ASN A 84 16.88 10.36 9.31
N ASN A 85 17.94 9.57 9.05
CA ASN A 85 18.13 8.23 9.61
C ASN A 85 16.86 7.35 9.48
N ILE A 86 16.18 7.40 8.33
CA ILE A 86 14.98 6.59 8.06
C ILE A 86 15.43 5.15 7.79
N GLN A 87 14.84 4.20 8.50
CA GLN A 87 15.16 2.77 8.46
C GLN A 87 14.02 1.93 7.86
N LEU A 88 12.82 2.51 7.79
CA LEU A 88 11.65 1.90 7.19
C LEU A 88 10.96 2.90 6.25
N ILE A 89 10.71 2.50 5.02
CA ILE A 89 9.87 3.23 4.07
C ILE A 89 8.57 2.47 3.85
N ILE A 90 7.45 3.20 3.92
CA ILE A 90 6.10 2.71 3.68
C ILE A 90 5.58 3.36 2.40
N LEU A 91 5.35 2.58 1.34
CA LEU A 91 4.69 3.06 0.14
C LEU A 91 3.18 3.02 0.36
N ALA A 92 2.54 4.19 0.33
CA ALA A 92 1.11 4.37 0.62
C ALA A 92 0.45 5.19 -0.50
N GLY A 93 0.27 4.58 -1.67
CA GLY A 93 -0.26 5.24 -2.87
C GLY A 93 0.81 6.08 -3.59
N CYS A 94 2.03 5.60 -3.67
CA CYS A 94 3.08 6.18 -4.50
C CYS A 94 2.92 5.71 -5.95
N VAL A 95 2.82 6.65 -6.89
CA VAL A 95 2.66 6.35 -8.33
C VAL A 95 3.98 6.22 -9.08
N TRP A 96 5.10 6.55 -8.44
CA TRP A 96 6.43 6.52 -9.03
C TRP A 96 7.18 5.26 -8.61
N GLU A 97 8.07 4.80 -9.49
CA GLU A 97 8.97 3.70 -9.17
C GLU A 97 10.01 4.18 -8.15
N ILE A 98 10.06 3.49 -7.00
CA ILE A 98 11.04 3.76 -5.95
C ILE A 98 12.12 2.69 -6.02
N TYR A 99 13.37 3.14 -6.17
CA TYR A 99 14.51 2.23 -6.19
C TYR A 99 14.85 1.77 -4.77
N PRO A 100 15.19 0.50 -4.57
CA PRO A 100 15.64 0.01 -3.29
C PRO A 100 16.78 0.86 -2.73
N ILE A 101 16.70 1.17 -1.44
CA ILE A 101 17.73 1.91 -0.70
C ILE A 101 18.42 0.92 0.22
N GLU A 102 19.74 0.82 0.09
CA GLU A 102 20.56 -0.06 0.91
C GLU A 102 20.33 0.19 2.40
N GLU A 103 20.26 -0.86 3.20
CA GLU A 103 20.03 -0.83 4.65
C GLU A 103 18.65 -0.29 5.09
N VAL A 104 17.77 0.05 4.15
CA VAL A 104 16.39 0.50 4.43
C VAL A 104 15.39 -0.57 4.05
N LEU A 105 14.59 -1.00 5.00
CA LEU A 105 13.46 -1.86 4.69
C LEU A 105 12.36 -1.02 4.04
N MET A 106 11.88 -1.47 2.90
CA MET A 106 10.81 -0.80 2.18
C MET A 106 9.63 -1.75 2.06
N ILE A 107 8.44 -1.28 2.38
CA ILE A 107 7.20 -2.07 2.29
C ILE A 107 6.18 -1.37 1.41
N ASN A 108 5.34 -2.17 0.77
CA ASN A 108 4.19 -1.71 -0.02
C ASN A 108 2.94 -2.47 0.39
N ILE A 109 1.77 -1.85 0.18
CA ILE A 109 0.48 -2.53 0.27
C ILE A 109 -0.07 -2.76 -1.13
N HIS A 110 -0.57 -3.97 -1.37
CA HIS A 110 -1.15 -4.37 -2.64
C HIS A 110 -2.57 -4.92 -2.41
N PRO A 111 -3.59 -4.46 -3.17
CA PRO A 111 -4.99 -4.79 -2.92
C PRO A 111 -5.42 -6.16 -3.47
N ALA A 112 -4.49 -7.10 -3.55
CA ALA A 112 -4.72 -8.50 -3.96
C ALA A 112 -3.59 -9.42 -3.51
N ASP A 113 -3.66 -10.71 -3.89
CA ASP A 113 -2.55 -11.65 -3.78
C ASP A 113 -1.45 -11.28 -4.79
N THR A 114 -0.30 -10.84 -4.30
CA THR A 114 0.83 -10.42 -5.15
C THR A 114 1.40 -11.54 -6.01
N LEU A 115 1.25 -12.81 -5.59
CA LEU A 115 1.71 -13.96 -6.39
C LEU A 115 0.88 -14.15 -7.66
N LYS A 116 -0.40 -13.76 -7.63
CA LYS A 116 -1.31 -13.91 -8.76
C LYS A 116 -1.57 -12.60 -9.50
N TYR A 117 -1.66 -11.51 -8.76
CA TYR A 117 -2.12 -10.21 -9.24
C TYR A 117 -1.10 -9.10 -8.98
N GLY A 118 0.16 -9.43 -8.72
CA GLY A 118 1.26 -8.46 -8.62
C GLY A 118 1.98 -8.22 -9.93
N GLY A 119 2.89 -7.26 -9.94
CA GLY A 119 3.80 -6.99 -11.04
C GLY A 119 3.48 -5.74 -11.86
N ARG A 120 4.25 -5.57 -12.93
CA ARG A 120 4.20 -4.36 -13.74
C ARG A 120 2.79 -4.09 -14.31
N HIS A 121 2.30 -2.87 -14.15
CA HIS A 121 0.96 -2.41 -14.55
C HIS A 121 -0.21 -2.92 -13.71
N MET A 122 0.04 -3.71 -12.65
CA MET A 122 -0.98 -4.17 -11.71
C MET A 122 -1.12 -3.18 -10.55
N TYR A 123 -1.85 -2.08 -10.77
CA TYR A 123 -2.12 -1.03 -9.77
C TYR A 123 -3.48 -0.38 -10.01
N GLY A 124 -4.02 0.24 -8.96
CA GLY A 124 -5.31 0.92 -9.00
C GLY A 124 -6.45 0.00 -9.40
N LEU A 125 -7.35 0.47 -10.26
CA LEU A 125 -8.50 -0.32 -10.70
C LEU A 125 -8.14 -1.59 -11.46
N LYS A 126 -7.01 -1.62 -12.16
CA LYS A 126 -6.60 -2.78 -12.97
C LYS A 126 -6.45 -4.07 -12.18
N VAL A 127 -6.02 -3.97 -10.92
CA VAL A 127 -5.93 -5.14 -10.03
C VAL A 127 -7.32 -5.72 -9.79
N HIS A 128 -8.28 -4.88 -9.45
CA HIS A 128 -9.65 -5.30 -9.16
C HIS A 128 -10.38 -5.79 -10.41
N GLU A 129 -10.18 -5.14 -11.55
CA GLU A 129 -10.69 -5.62 -12.85
C GLU A 129 -10.16 -7.02 -13.17
N ARG A 130 -8.87 -7.27 -12.93
CA ARG A 130 -8.28 -8.58 -13.18
C ARG A 130 -8.83 -9.65 -12.24
N VAL A 131 -8.95 -9.36 -10.94
CA VAL A 131 -9.57 -10.27 -9.96
C VAL A 131 -10.98 -10.62 -10.37
N LEU A 132 -11.81 -9.63 -10.72
CA LEU A 132 -13.19 -9.85 -11.15
C LEU A 132 -13.29 -10.60 -12.48
N SER A 133 -12.41 -10.31 -13.43
CA SER A 133 -12.37 -11.04 -14.71
C SER A 133 -12.07 -12.53 -14.50
N ASP A 134 -11.10 -12.86 -13.62
CA ASP A 134 -10.79 -14.25 -13.30
C ASP A 134 -11.97 -14.96 -12.60
N ILE A 135 -12.71 -14.24 -11.75
CA ILE A 135 -13.93 -14.76 -11.11
C ILE A 135 -15.03 -15.02 -12.14
N MET A 136 -15.26 -14.08 -13.08
CA MET A 136 -16.25 -14.28 -14.15
C MET A 136 -15.88 -15.46 -15.04
N ASP A 137 -14.60 -15.68 -15.31
CA ASP A 137 -14.14 -16.85 -16.08
C ASP A 137 -14.44 -18.17 -15.36
N VAL A 138 -14.26 -18.22 -14.03
CA VAL A 138 -14.61 -19.37 -13.19
C VAL A 138 -16.13 -19.64 -13.18
N ILE A 139 -16.94 -18.57 -13.16
CA ILE A 139 -18.41 -18.69 -13.23
C ILE A 139 -18.84 -19.14 -14.64
N TYR A 140 -18.28 -18.52 -15.68
CA TYR A 140 -18.59 -18.87 -17.07
C TYR A 140 -18.27 -20.34 -17.40
N ARG A 141 -17.21 -20.89 -16.80
CA ARG A 141 -16.85 -22.32 -16.92
C ARG A 141 -17.64 -23.23 -15.99
N GLU A 142 -18.65 -22.74 -15.31
CA GLU A 142 -19.50 -23.48 -14.37
C GLU A 142 -18.77 -24.19 -13.22
N ILE A 143 -17.54 -23.72 -12.89
CA ILE A 143 -16.74 -24.24 -11.76
C ILE A 143 -17.33 -23.75 -10.44
N LYS A 144 -17.80 -22.50 -10.41
CA LYS A 144 -18.52 -21.87 -9.30
C LYS A 144 -19.77 -21.14 -9.80
N LYS A 145 -20.69 -20.86 -8.88
CA LYS A 145 -21.91 -20.10 -9.15
C LYS A 145 -21.75 -18.65 -8.66
N PRO A 146 -22.53 -17.69 -9.22
CA PRO A 146 -22.50 -16.30 -8.75
C PRO A 146 -22.90 -16.10 -7.27
N GLU A 147 -23.56 -17.10 -6.67
CA GLU A 147 -23.98 -17.13 -5.26
C GLU A 147 -22.89 -17.63 -4.32
N ASP A 148 -21.85 -18.26 -4.84
CA ASP A 148 -20.76 -18.80 -4.05
C ASP A 148 -19.90 -17.66 -3.43
N ASP A 149 -19.19 -18.00 -2.37
CA ASP A 149 -18.23 -17.07 -1.76
C ASP A 149 -16.99 -16.92 -2.62
N PHE A 150 -16.66 -15.66 -2.89
CA PHE A 150 -15.43 -15.25 -3.55
C PHE A 150 -14.62 -14.33 -2.63
N GLU A 151 -13.31 -14.42 -2.76
CA GLU A 151 -12.38 -13.60 -1.99
C GLU A 151 -11.26 -13.03 -2.86
N THR A 152 -10.73 -11.91 -2.43
CA THR A 152 -9.46 -11.35 -2.83
C THR A 152 -8.56 -11.25 -1.60
N TYR A 153 -7.46 -10.50 -1.68
CA TYR A 153 -6.53 -10.36 -0.58
C TYR A 153 -6.09 -8.90 -0.42
N VAL A 154 -5.59 -8.57 0.76
CA VAL A 154 -4.73 -7.43 1.01
C VAL A 154 -3.37 -7.98 1.42
N THR A 155 -2.31 -7.52 0.74
CA THR A 155 -0.95 -8.01 0.97
C THR A 155 -0.02 -6.85 1.30
N VAL A 156 0.61 -6.87 2.48
CA VAL A 156 1.76 -6.03 2.81
C VAL A 156 3.02 -6.86 2.55
N HIS A 157 3.90 -6.38 1.70
CA HIS A 157 5.11 -7.08 1.28
C HIS A 157 6.32 -6.15 1.25
N GLU A 158 7.51 -6.71 1.27
CA GLU A 158 8.74 -5.95 1.07
C GLU A 158 8.84 -5.51 -0.40
N VAL A 159 9.31 -4.30 -0.61
CA VAL A 159 9.62 -3.81 -1.96
C VAL A 159 10.88 -4.51 -2.45
N GLY A 160 10.80 -5.08 -3.63
CA GLY A 160 11.90 -5.83 -4.24
C GLY A 160 11.78 -5.90 -5.76
N PHE A 161 12.69 -6.62 -6.36
CA PHE A 161 12.67 -6.93 -7.78
C PHE A 161 12.47 -8.44 -7.96
N PRO A 162 11.55 -8.89 -8.85
CA PRO A 162 10.58 -8.13 -9.65
C PRO A 162 9.52 -7.38 -8.81
N ILE A 163 8.82 -6.41 -9.42
CA ILE A 163 7.79 -5.58 -8.76
C ILE A 163 6.74 -6.48 -8.10
N ASP A 164 6.35 -6.15 -6.87
CA ASP A 164 5.36 -6.82 -6.02
C ASP A 164 5.68 -8.30 -5.66
N GLN A 165 6.92 -8.76 -5.92
CA GLN A 165 7.34 -10.13 -5.63
C GLN A 165 8.28 -10.25 -4.40
N GLY A 166 8.41 -9.18 -3.63
CA GLY A 166 9.16 -9.22 -2.38
C GLY A 166 8.49 -10.10 -1.32
N PRO A 167 9.23 -10.49 -0.25
CA PRO A 167 8.70 -11.30 0.84
C PRO A 167 7.42 -10.73 1.43
N VAL A 168 6.40 -11.56 1.60
CA VAL A 168 5.14 -11.17 2.24
C VAL A 168 5.36 -10.98 3.74
N ILE A 169 4.97 -9.82 4.26
CA ILE A 169 4.97 -9.50 5.70
C ILE A 169 3.64 -9.92 6.32
N MET A 170 2.54 -9.53 5.69
CA MET A 170 1.18 -9.88 6.09
C MET A 170 0.30 -10.05 4.87
N ARG A 171 -0.59 -11.02 4.91
CA ARG A 171 -1.63 -11.22 3.91
C ARG A 171 -2.91 -11.68 4.59
N ALA A 172 -4.05 -11.12 4.18
CA ALA A 172 -5.34 -11.52 4.67
C ALA A 172 -6.36 -11.64 3.55
N PRO A 173 -7.27 -12.62 3.62
CA PRO A 173 -8.38 -12.71 2.70
C PRO A 173 -9.38 -11.58 2.95
N VAL A 174 -9.98 -11.10 1.87
CA VAL A 174 -11.06 -10.11 1.87
C VAL A 174 -12.22 -10.72 1.10
N LYS A 175 -13.32 -10.99 1.79
CA LYS A 175 -14.54 -11.50 1.14
C LYS A 175 -15.09 -10.44 0.19
N ILE A 176 -15.33 -10.82 -1.06
CA ILE A 176 -15.94 -9.93 -2.05
C ILE A 176 -17.46 -9.90 -1.80
N PRO A 177 -18.08 -8.71 -1.69
CA PRO A 177 -19.52 -8.60 -1.54
C PRO A 177 -20.27 -9.30 -2.69
N GLY A 178 -21.14 -10.25 -2.36
CA GLY A 178 -21.83 -11.07 -3.34
C GLY A 178 -22.71 -10.28 -4.32
N GLU A 179 -23.19 -9.10 -3.91
CA GLU A 179 -23.94 -8.18 -4.77
C GLU A 179 -23.08 -7.65 -5.93
N ILE A 180 -21.76 -7.46 -5.74
CA ILE A 180 -20.85 -7.04 -6.82
C ILE A 180 -20.78 -8.14 -7.88
N ILE A 181 -20.60 -9.39 -7.45
CA ILE A 181 -20.50 -10.55 -8.34
C ILE A 181 -21.80 -10.77 -9.10
N LYS A 182 -22.95 -10.75 -8.41
CA LYS A 182 -24.28 -10.93 -9.03
C LYS A 182 -24.59 -9.83 -10.03
N ALA A 183 -24.34 -8.57 -9.69
CA ALA A 183 -24.59 -7.45 -10.58
C ALA A 183 -23.69 -7.47 -11.82
N LEU A 184 -22.42 -7.86 -11.67
CA LEU A 184 -21.49 -8.02 -12.78
C LEU A 184 -21.93 -9.20 -13.68
N ASN A 185 -22.24 -10.36 -13.10
CA ASN A 185 -22.65 -11.55 -13.83
C ASN A 185 -23.97 -11.36 -14.61
N SER A 186 -24.91 -10.59 -14.08
CA SER A 186 -26.18 -10.27 -14.76
C SER A 186 -26.04 -9.14 -15.81
N GLY A 187 -24.88 -8.51 -15.92
CA GLY A 187 -24.65 -7.36 -16.81
C GLY A 187 -25.30 -6.06 -16.32
N THR A 188 -25.81 -6.03 -15.07
CA THR A 188 -26.42 -4.81 -14.48
C THR A 188 -25.39 -3.70 -14.28
N ILE A 189 -24.13 -4.05 -14.02
CA ILE A 189 -23.01 -3.11 -13.93
C ILE A 189 -21.87 -3.55 -14.84
N SER A 190 -21.06 -2.58 -15.26
CA SER A 190 -19.84 -2.85 -16.04
C SER A 190 -18.72 -3.41 -15.16
N LEU A 191 -17.73 -4.06 -15.78
CA LEU A 191 -16.51 -4.53 -15.09
C LEU A 191 -15.80 -3.37 -14.37
N LYS A 192 -15.72 -2.21 -14.99
CA LYS A 192 -15.13 -1.01 -14.40
C LYS A 192 -15.87 -0.58 -13.14
N GLU A 193 -17.20 -0.51 -13.20
CA GLU A 193 -18.02 -0.13 -12.03
C GLU A 193 -17.90 -1.16 -10.91
N ALA A 194 -17.90 -2.45 -11.24
CA ALA A 194 -17.66 -3.52 -10.26
C ALA A 194 -16.31 -3.39 -9.60
N ALA A 195 -15.25 -3.07 -10.39
CA ALA A 195 -13.90 -2.85 -9.88
C ALA A 195 -13.81 -1.61 -8.96
N GLU A 196 -14.51 -0.52 -9.29
CA GLU A 196 -14.59 0.68 -8.43
C GLU A 196 -15.25 0.36 -7.08
N ARG A 197 -16.32 -0.44 -7.09
CA ARG A 197 -16.99 -0.90 -5.87
C ARG A 197 -16.09 -1.82 -5.04
N LEU A 198 -15.41 -2.77 -5.70
CA LEU A 198 -14.47 -3.68 -5.04
C LEU A 198 -13.27 -2.93 -4.47
N GLN A 199 -12.69 -1.97 -5.20
CA GLN A 199 -11.62 -1.13 -4.73
C GLN A 199 -12.01 -0.40 -3.44
N LYS A 200 -13.19 0.23 -3.42
CA LYS A 200 -13.68 0.94 -2.23
C LYS A 200 -13.82 -0.01 -1.04
N HIS A 201 -14.29 -1.23 -1.26
CA HIS A 201 -14.43 -2.24 -0.22
C HIS A 201 -13.06 -2.71 0.31
N VAL A 202 -12.12 -3.03 -0.59
CA VAL A 202 -10.77 -3.50 -0.23
C VAL A 202 -9.98 -2.42 0.51
N LEU A 203 -10.16 -1.15 0.15
CA LEU A 203 -9.48 -0.02 0.77
C LEU A 203 -9.72 0.05 2.29
N GLU A 204 -10.89 -0.33 2.79
CA GLU A 204 -11.19 -0.39 4.23
C GLU A 204 -10.28 -1.40 4.96
N TYR A 205 -9.93 -2.48 4.29
CA TYR A 205 -8.97 -3.47 4.82
C TYR A 205 -7.53 -2.96 4.73
N GLU A 206 -7.16 -2.23 3.66
CA GLU A 206 -5.82 -1.63 3.55
C GLU A 206 -5.55 -0.70 4.72
N TRP A 207 -6.54 0.10 5.17
CA TRP A 207 -6.40 0.99 6.33
C TRP A 207 -6.15 0.27 7.66
N ILE A 208 -6.52 -1.00 7.76
CA ILE A 208 -6.26 -1.84 8.94
C ILE A 208 -4.90 -2.54 8.79
N PHE A 209 -4.65 -3.10 7.60
CA PHE A 209 -3.50 -3.97 7.37
C PHE A 209 -2.19 -3.20 7.18
N LEU A 210 -2.20 -2.02 6.55
CA LEU A 210 -0.96 -1.25 6.37
C LEU A 210 -0.34 -0.79 7.70
N PRO A 211 -1.10 -0.23 8.67
CA PRO A 211 -0.56 0.02 10.00
C PRO A 211 -0.01 -1.22 10.71
N ALA A 212 -0.74 -2.34 10.64
CA ALA A 212 -0.30 -3.61 11.25
C ALA A 212 0.98 -4.15 10.59
N GLY A 213 1.04 -4.14 9.26
CA GLY A 213 2.23 -4.52 8.49
C GLY A 213 3.42 -3.61 8.74
N THR A 214 3.18 -2.30 8.91
CA THR A 214 4.22 -1.34 9.29
C THR A 214 4.84 -1.70 10.64
N ARG A 215 4.03 -2.06 11.63
CA ARG A 215 4.53 -2.51 12.94
C ARG A 215 5.33 -3.81 12.83
N ALA A 216 4.84 -4.78 12.05
CA ALA A 216 5.55 -6.04 11.81
C ALA A 216 6.91 -5.81 11.14
N ALA A 217 6.97 -4.94 10.13
CA ALA A 217 8.22 -4.54 9.48
C ALA A 217 9.19 -3.83 10.44
N ALA A 218 8.67 -2.94 11.27
CA ALA A 218 9.48 -2.23 12.27
C ALA A 218 10.09 -3.20 13.31
N ARG A 219 9.32 -4.19 13.79
CA ARG A 219 9.83 -5.26 14.67
C ARG A 219 10.94 -6.06 14.01
N LYS A 220 10.77 -6.43 12.74
CA LYS A 220 11.81 -7.14 11.98
C LYS A 220 13.15 -6.38 11.96
N ILE A 221 13.12 -5.05 11.88
CA ILE A 221 14.33 -4.20 11.96
C ILE A 221 14.91 -4.21 13.39
N LEU A 222 14.06 -4.04 14.40
CA LEU A 222 14.49 -4.00 15.80
C LEU A 222 15.10 -5.33 16.27
N ASP A 223 14.57 -6.45 15.81
CA ASP A 223 15.05 -7.78 16.19
C ASP A 223 16.41 -8.12 15.56
N LYS A 224 16.71 -7.56 14.38
CA LYS A 224 18.06 -7.69 13.78
C LYS A 224 19.15 -6.89 14.49
N LYS A 225 18.77 -5.94 15.38
CA LYS A 225 19.71 -5.09 16.14
C LYS A 225 20.03 -5.63 17.54
N LYS A 226 19.39 -6.72 17.93
CA LYS A 226 19.65 -7.44 19.18
C LYS A 226 20.75 -8.48 19.00
#